data_640e0c74defcc4494689a89a07f690c9
#
_entry.id   640e0c74defcc4494689a89a07f690c9
#
_cell.length_a   1.000
_cell.length_b   1.000
_cell.length_c   1.000
_cell.angle_alpha   90.00
_cell.angle_beta   90.00
_cell.angle_gamma   90.00
#
_symmetry.space_group_name_H-M   'P 1'
#
loop_
_entity.id
_entity.type
_entity.pdbx_description
1 polymer ?
#
loop_
_entity_poly.entity_id
_entity_poly.type
_entity_poly.pdbx_seq_one_letter_code
_entity_poly.pdbx_strand_id
1 'polypeptide(L)'
;MEQISTAESTEAAERASLDARSLASLTEVSRELDSSYRNMQEQVLRLRAELAISRSARLRELAEKERLLGRLASLLAVLPGGVMILDGADTIRDANPAALDMLGEPLLGETWPQVAERNPELKDNHGGQRQLSMSSRPLEGDGEQVVLITDTTELHDLQAQLGRRQRLAALGEMAARLAHQIRTPLSSTTLYLAQLGRDDLPAEQRTKICDRLAGRLQHMEGLIESMLSFVRGGSPQMRPLLLRDVMTALEAVVRPTLPAATSFTVTPIDDTLSLSGASEDLIGALANLVQNAVDVAGDDVRIELWAGATSHNSLQICVRDNGPGIAPEVLPRLFDPFFTTRAQGTGLGLAVVARTVSHHGGEVRARNRLQGGAEFLIDLPLLDTAATCGGAVVSSTLNNAERANA
;
A
#
# COMPACT_ATOMS: atom_id res chain seq x y z
N MET A 1 -86.31 -88.08 -49.07
CA MET A 1 -84.82 -88.18 -48.87
C MET A 1 -84.08 -86.96 -49.35
N GLU A 2 -84.63 -86.09 -50.24
CA GLU A 2 -83.96 -84.90 -50.77
C GLU A 2 -83.88 -83.68 -49.87
N GLN A 3 -84.71 -83.53 -48.85
CA GLN A 3 -84.73 -82.38 -47.91
C GLN A 3 -83.66 -82.44 -46.82
N ILE A 4 -83.14 -83.64 -46.48
CA ILE A 4 -82.11 -83.79 -45.41
C ILE A 4 -80.73 -83.49 -45.97
N SER A 5 -80.46 -83.77 -47.23
CA SER A 5 -79.16 -83.54 -47.91
C SER A 5 -78.87 -82.07 -48.18
N THR A 6 -79.89 -81.22 -48.37
CA THR A 6 -79.74 -79.80 -48.62
C THR A 6 -79.49 -79.04 -47.31
N ALA A 7 -80.04 -79.50 -46.15
CA ALA A 7 -79.75 -78.82 -44.85
C ALA A 7 -78.33 -79.07 -44.32
N GLU A 8 -77.78 -80.29 -44.50
CA GLU A 8 -76.39 -80.62 -44.14
C GLU A 8 -75.40 -79.91 -45.01
N SER A 9 -75.69 -79.73 -46.31
CA SER A 9 -74.83 -78.97 -47.22
C SER A 9 -74.80 -77.47 -46.92
N THR A 10 -75.91 -76.88 -46.46
CA THR A 10 -76.02 -75.47 -46.09
C THR A 10 -75.31 -75.23 -44.78
N GLU A 11 -75.42 -76.12 -43.82
CA GLU A 11 -74.75 -76.01 -42.49
C GLU A 11 -73.21 -76.17 -42.64
N ALA A 12 -72.77 -77.08 -43.51
CA ALA A 12 -71.32 -77.21 -43.84
C ALA A 12 -70.77 -75.98 -44.56
N ALA A 13 -71.55 -75.34 -45.43
CA ALA A 13 -71.14 -74.09 -46.10
C ALA A 13 -71.12 -72.90 -45.18
N GLU A 14 -72.08 -72.85 -44.24
CA GLU A 14 -72.01 -71.75 -43.18
C GLU A 14 -70.84 -71.94 -42.24
N ARG A 15 -70.56 -73.19 -41.79
CA ARG A 15 -69.34 -73.46 -41.01
C ARG A 15 -68.06 -73.08 -41.70
N ALA A 16 -67.95 -73.49 -42.95
CA ALA A 16 -66.79 -73.15 -43.78
C ALA A 16 -66.66 -71.66 -44.02
N SER A 17 -67.80 -70.93 -44.11
CA SER A 17 -67.77 -69.47 -44.25
C SER A 17 -67.36 -68.73 -42.92
N LEU A 18 -67.80 -69.36 -41.78
CA LEU A 18 -67.40 -68.83 -40.44
C LEU A 18 -65.92 -69.08 -40.15
N ASP A 19 -65.45 -70.29 -40.49
CA ASP A 19 -64.00 -70.61 -40.37
C ASP A 19 -63.14 -69.79 -41.33
N ALA A 20 -63.59 -69.49 -42.49
CA ALA A 20 -62.91 -68.60 -43.42
C ALA A 20 -62.90 -67.16 -42.92
N ARG A 21 -63.98 -66.66 -42.30
CA ARG A 21 -64.01 -65.36 -41.71
C ARG A 21 -63.13 -65.25 -40.44
N SER A 22 -63.13 -66.33 -39.66
CA SER A 22 -62.29 -66.41 -38.43
C SER A 22 -60.78 -66.48 -38.86
N LEU A 23 -60.38 -67.18 -39.88
CA LEU A 23 -59.08 -67.24 -40.42
C LEU A 23 -58.63 -65.90 -41.07
N ALA A 24 -59.55 -65.20 -41.76
CA ALA A 24 -59.29 -63.85 -42.27
C ALA A 24 -59.07 -62.82 -41.16
N SER A 25 -59.86 -62.87 -40.14
CA SER A 25 -59.68 -61.96 -38.94
C SER A 25 -58.37 -62.28 -38.21
N LEU A 26 -58.02 -63.56 -38.04
CA LEU A 26 -56.72 -63.94 -37.42
C LEU A 26 -55.51 -63.49 -38.25
N THR A 27 -55.61 -63.57 -39.58
CA THR A 27 -54.53 -63.07 -40.45
C THR A 27 -54.44 -61.56 -40.47
N GLU A 28 -55.54 -60.85 -40.31
CA GLU A 28 -55.55 -59.40 -40.22
C GLU A 28 -54.92 -58.90 -38.86
N VAL A 29 -55.31 -59.53 -37.76
CA VAL A 29 -54.71 -59.26 -36.42
C VAL A 29 -53.21 -59.62 -36.43
N SER A 30 -52.82 -60.73 -37.08
CA SER A 30 -51.40 -61.12 -37.21
C SER A 30 -50.61 -60.04 -37.97
N ARG A 31 -51.19 -59.51 -39.07
CA ARG A 31 -50.52 -58.42 -39.84
C ARG A 31 -50.43 -57.12 -39.08
N GLU A 32 -51.49 -56.76 -38.34
CA GLU A 32 -51.44 -55.55 -37.47
C GLU A 32 -50.41 -55.73 -36.35
N LEU A 33 -50.32 -56.89 -35.74
CA LEU A 33 -49.32 -57.21 -34.73
C LEU A 33 -47.90 -57.13 -35.29
N ASP A 34 -47.65 -57.70 -36.45
CA ASP A 34 -46.38 -57.64 -37.15
C ASP A 34 -45.97 -56.18 -37.54
N SER A 35 -46.95 -55.40 -37.99
CA SER A 35 -46.70 -53.99 -38.35
C SER A 35 -46.41 -53.17 -37.09
N SER A 36 -47.14 -53.37 -35.99
CA SER A 36 -46.92 -52.73 -34.71
C SER A 36 -45.57 -53.11 -34.08
N TYR A 37 -45.19 -54.39 -34.18
CA TYR A 37 -43.89 -54.89 -33.74
C TYR A 37 -42.70 -54.24 -34.52
N ARG A 38 -42.84 -54.14 -35.87
CA ARG A 38 -41.83 -53.45 -36.70
C ARG A 38 -41.75 -51.98 -36.34
N ASN A 39 -42.85 -51.26 -36.20
CA ASN A 39 -42.87 -49.85 -35.78
C ASN A 39 -42.22 -49.66 -34.40
N MET A 40 -42.48 -50.52 -33.44
CA MET A 40 -41.86 -50.48 -32.13
C MET A 40 -40.33 -50.71 -32.23
N GLN A 41 -39.90 -51.68 -33.02
CA GLN A 41 -38.47 -51.92 -33.26
C GLN A 41 -37.78 -50.70 -33.89
N GLU A 42 -38.42 -50.08 -34.87
CA GLU A 42 -37.85 -48.84 -35.51
C GLU A 42 -37.79 -47.69 -34.49
N GLN A 43 -38.81 -47.51 -33.65
CA GLN A 43 -38.80 -46.52 -32.59
C GLN A 43 -37.67 -46.78 -31.57
N VAL A 44 -37.48 -48.01 -31.13
CA VAL A 44 -36.40 -48.38 -30.20
C VAL A 44 -35.02 -48.11 -30.83
N LEU A 45 -34.82 -48.45 -32.12
CA LEU A 45 -33.57 -48.15 -32.80
C LEU A 45 -33.31 -46.64 -32.91
N ARG A 46 -34.38 -45.89 -33.26
CA ARG A 46 -34.29 -44.42 -33.33
C ARG A 46 -33.92 -43.77 -32.00
N LEU A 47 -34.63 -44.18 -30.93
CA LEU A 47 -34.36 -43.68 -29.58
C LEU A 47 -32.96 -44.05 -29.08
N ARG A 48 -32.48 -45.26 -29.42
CA ARG A 48 -31.09 -45.66 -29.09
C ARG A 48 -30.06 -44.80 -29.83
N ALA A 49 -30.32 -44.49 -31.11
CA ALA A 49 -29.44 -43.62 -31.90
C ALA A 49 -29.42 -42.16 -31.34
N GLU A 50 -30.61 -41.63 -31.02
CA GLU A 50 -30.72 -40.30 -30.41
C GLU A 50 -30.04 -40.25 -29.04
N LEU A 51 -30.18 -41.24 -28.20
CA LEU A 51 -29.53 -41.37 -26.90
C LEU A 51 -28.00 -41.47 -27.05
N ALA A 52 -27.48 -42.20 -28.04
CA ALA A 52 -26.06 -42.32 -28.30
C ALA A 52 -25.45 -40.97 -28.76
N ILE A 53 -26.15 -40.23 -29.62
CA ILE A 53 -25.76 -38.89 -30.05
C ILE A 53 -25.74 -37.90 -28.87
N SER A 54 -26.81 -37.87 -28.07
CA SER A 54 -26.93 -37.01 -26.90
C SER A 54 -25.84 -37.31 -25.87
N ARG A 55 -25.56 -38.59 -25.58
CA ARG A 55 -24.48 -38.97 -24.65
C ARG A 55 -23.11 -38.55 -25.19
N SER A 56 -22.84 -38.73 -26.49
CA SER A 56 -21.56 -38.33 -27.08
C SER A 56 -21.39 -36.81 -27.06
N ALA A 57 -22.44 -36.02 -27.28
CA ALA A 57 -22.40 -34.56 -27.18
C ALA A 57 -22.08 -34.11 -25.76
N ARG A 58 -22.76 -34.71 -24.77
CA ARG A 58 -22.51 -34.36 -23.34
C ARG A 58 -21.11 -34.73 -22.88
N LEU A 59 -20.58 -35.86 -23.32
CA LEU A 59 -19.19 -36.24 -23.00
C LEU A 59 -18.16 -35.27 -23.63
N ARG A 60 -18.43 -34.81 -24.87
CA ARG A 60 -17.57 -33.76 -25.48
C ARG A 60 -17.59 -32.45 -24.70
N GLU A 61 -18.76 -31.99 -24.30
CA GLU A 61 -18.95 -30.78 -23.49
C GLU A 61 -18.21 -30.89 -22.15
N LEU A 62 -18.34 -32.02 -21.44
CA LEU A 62 -17.63 -32.30 -20.21
C LEU A 62 -16.10 -32.29 -20.41
N ALA A 63 -15.61 -32.97 -21.45
CA ALA A 63 -14.18 -33.01 -21.76
C ALA A 63 -13.62 -31.60 -22.11
N GLU A 64 -14.41 -30.77 -22.81
CA GLU A 64 -14.03 -29.39 -23.11
C GLU A 64 -13.99 -28.54 -21.83
N LYS A 65 -15.00 -28.66 -20.96
CA LYS A 65 -15.05 -27.99 -19.67
C LYS A 65 -13.85 -28.37 -18.77
N GLU A 66 -13.54 -29.66 -18.68
CA GLU A 66 -12.37 -30.15 -17.92
C GLU A 66 -11.04 -29.57 -18.50
N ARG A 67 -10.93 -29.53 -19.82
CA ARG A 67 -9.77 -28.97 -20.50
C ARG A 67 -9.61 -27.47 -20.19
N LEU A 68 -10.70 -26.70 -20.22
CA LEU A 68 -10.68 -25.28 -19.88
C LEU A 68 -10.33 -25.04 -18.43
N LEU A 69 -10.90 -25.80 -17.51
CA LEU A 69 -10.58 -25.72 -16.06
C LEU A 69 -9.10 -26.06 -15.81
N GLY A 70 -8.58 -27.13 -16.42
CA GLY A 70 -7.16 -27.49 -16.32
C GLY A 70 -6.23 -26.39 -16.85
N ARG A 71 -6.64 -25.73 -17.95
CA ARG A 71 -5.87 -24.61 -18.51
C ARG A 71 -5.88 -23.39 -17.59
N LEU A 72 -7.03 -23.05 -16.99
CA LEU A 72 -7.13 -21.96 -16.03
C LEU A 72 -6.30 -22.24 -14.78
N ALA A 73 -6.38 -23.44 -14.21
CA ALA A 73 -5.56 -23.84 -13.07
C ALA A 73 -4.06 -23.75 -13.38
N SER A 74 -3.64 -24.18 -14.57
CA SER A 74 -2.25 -24.08 -15.01
C SER A 74 -1.79 -22.62 -15.15
N LEU A 75 -2.65 -21.73 -15.66
CA LEU A 75 -2.33 -20.29 -15.77
C LEU A 75 -2.18 -19.66 -14.39
N LEU A 76 -3.08 -19.96 -13.45
CA LEU A 76 -3.00 -19.46 -12.09
C LEU A 76 -1.75 -19.97 -11.35
N ALA A 77 -1.31 -21.20 -11.63
CA ALA A 77 -0.13 -21.79 -11.01
C ALA A 77 1.19 -21.15 -11.49
N VAL A 78 1.24 -20.58 -12.70
CA VAL A 78 2.44 -19.97 -13.30
C VAL A 78 2.51 -18.46 -12.97
N LEU A 79 1.44 -17.85 -12.47
CA LEU A 79 1.46 -16.44 -12.10
C LEU A 79 2.49 -16.19 -10.97
N PRO A 80 3.38 -15.18 -11.13
CA PRO A 80 4.38 -14.85 -10.11
C PRO A 80 3.78 -14.13 -8.88
N GLY A 81 2.47 -13.92 -8.85
CA GLY A 81 1.73 -13.31 -7.74
C GLY A 81 0.85 -14.32 -7.03
N GLY A 82 0.73 -14.16 -5.71
CA GLY A 82 -0.22 -14.92 -4.89
C GLY A 82 -1.65 -14.50 -5.22
N VAL A 83 -2.49 -15.46 -5.63
CA VAL A 83 -3.91 -15.23 -5.87
C VAL A 83 -4.70 -16.09 -4.89
N MET A 84 -5.63 -15.47 -4.17
CA MET A 84 -6.52 -16.14 -3.22
C MET A 84 -7.96 -15.72 -3.45
N ILE A 85 -8.89 -16.61 -3.12
CA ILE A 85 -10.32 -16.33 -3.12
C ILE A 85 -10.80 -16.41 -1.66
N LEU A 86 -11.40 -15.34 -1.19
CA LEU A 86 -12.03 -15.26 0.12
C LEU A 86 -13.55 -15.27 -0.03
N ASP A 87 -14.23 -15.91 0.91
CA ASP A 87 -15.71 -15.84 1.01
C ASP A 87 -16.17 -14.60 1.78
N GLY A 88 -17.49 -14.39 1.87
CA GLY A 88 -18.09 -13.25 2.58
C GLY A 88 -17.81 -13.22 4.10
N ALA A 89 -17.17 -14.26 4.65
CA ALA A 89 -16.71 -14.34 6.04
C ALA A 89 -15.17 -14.17 6.16
N ASP A 90 -14.51 -13.69 5.10
CA ASP A 90 -13.06 -13.55 4.98
C ASP A 90 -12.28 -14.88 5.14
N THR A 91 -12.91 -16.03 4.84
CA THR A 91 -12.25 -17.35 4.88
C THR A 91 -11.66 -17.66 3.52
N ILE A 92 -10.42 -18.16 3.50
CA ILE A 92 -9.70 -18.50 2.27
C ILE A 92 -10.26 -19.81 1.70
N ARG A 93 -10.92 -19.73 0.54
CA ARG A 93 -11.52 -20.85 -0.19
C ARG A 93 -10.55 -21.50 -1.15
N ASP A 94 -9.72 -20.68 -1.80
CA ASP A 94 -8.76 -21.16 -2.80
C ASP A 94 -7.50 -20.29 -2.79
N ALA A 95 -6.37 -20.88 -3.14
CA ALA A 95 -5.08 -20.19 -3.21
C ALA A 95 -4.19 -20.87 -4.26
N ASN A 96 -3.50 -20.05 -5.07
CA ASN A 96 -2.52 -20.56 -6.00
C ASN A 96 -1.19 -20.92 -5.31
N PRO A 97 -0.28 -21.69 -5.93
CA PRO A 97 1.00 -22.06 -5.33
C PRO A 97 1.85 -20.86 -4.88
N ALA A 98 1.83 -19.77 -5.64
CA ALA A 98 2.58 -18.56 -5.28
C ALA A 98 2.07 -17.92 -3.97
N ALA A 99 0.78 -17.98 -3.67
CA ALA A 99 0.23 -17.50 -2.39
C ALA A 99 0.74 -18.37 -1.22
N LEU A 100 0.81 -19.70 -1.42
CA LEU A 100 1.35 -20.64 -0.42
C LEU A 100 2.85 -20.37 -0.16
N ASP A 101 3.63 -20.10 -1.21
CA ASP A 101 5.05 -19.78 -1.09
C ASP A 101 5.31 -18.43 -0.40
N MET A 102 4.40 -17.46 -0.56
CA MET A 102 4.53 -16.13 0.04
C MET A 102 4.04 -16.08 1.49
N LEU A 103 2.95 -16.77 1.80
CA LEU A 103 2.27 -16.68 3.10
C LEU A 103 2.48 -17.89 4.02
N GLY A 104 2.98 -19.00 3.47
CA GLY A 104 3.16 -20.26 4.18
C GLY A 104 1.87 -21.06 4.35
N GLU A 105 2.00 -22.32 4.70
CA GLU A 105 0.88 -23.22 4.99
C GLU A 105 0.55 -23.27 6.51
N PRO A 106 -0.72 -23.55 6.90
CA PRO A 106 -1.91 -23.71 6.07
C PRO A 106 -2.54 -22.38 5.68
N LEU A 107 -3.21 -22.32 4.50
CA LEU A 107 -4.01 -21.16 4.07
C LEU A 107 -5.49 -21.51 3.92
N LEU A 108 -5.79 -22.67 3.32
CA LEU A 108 -7.16 -23.08 3.01
C LEU A 108 -7.98 -23.31 4.30
N GLY A 109 -9.13 -22.65 4.39
CA GLY A 109 -10.02 -22.73 5.54
C GLY A 109 -9.64 -21.83 6.72
N GLU A 110 -8.51 -21.14 6.67
CA GLU A 110 -8.18 -20.10 7.65
C GLU A 110 -8.83 -18.77 7.29
N THR A 111 -9.04 -17.91 8.29
CA THR A 111 -9.54 -16.57 8.06
C THR A 111 -8.39 -15.61 7.75
N TRP A 112 -8.64 -14.62 6.89
CA TRP A 112 -7.63 -13.63 6.52
C TRP A 112 -6.95 -12.95 7.73
N PRO A 113 -7.68 -12.52 8.79
CA PRO A 113 -7.05 -11.96 9.99
C PRO A 113 -6.01 -12.87 10.63
N GLN A 114 -6.28 -14.19 10.71
CA GLN A 114 -5.33 -15.18 11.28
C GLN A 114 -4.07 -15.30 10.44
N VAL A 115 -4.20 -15.34 9.11
CA VAL A 115 -3.05 -15.37 8.19
C VAL A 115 -2.25 -14.07 8.27
N ALA A 116 -2.93 -12.92 8.37
CA ALA A 116 -2.29 -11.61 8.50
C ALA A 116 -1.57 -11.43 9.85
N GLU A 117 -2.03 -12.06 10.93
CA GLU A 117 -1.33 -12.08 12.23
C GLU A 117 -0.05 -12.91 12.19
N ARG A 118 -0.09 -14.05 11.50
CA ARG A 118 1.08 -14.93 11.31
C ARG A 118 2.13 -14.32 10.39
N ASN A 119 1.72 -13.43 9.48
CA ASN A 119 2.60 -12.77 8.51
C ASN A 119 2.65 -11.25 8.78
N PRO A 120 3.44 -10.79 9.76
CA PRO A 120 3.56 -9.36 10.08
C PRO A 120 4.07 -8.53 8.90
N GLU A 121 4.76 -9.14 7.94
CA GLU A 121 5.23 -8.52 6.70
C GLU A 121 4.09 -7.98 5.80
N LEU A 122 2.87 -8.50 5.98
CA LEU A 122 1.66 -7.99 5.31
C LEU A 122 1.11 -6.71 5.98
N LYS A 123 1.38 -6.54 7.28
CA LYS A 123 0.93 -5.37 8.07
C LYS A 123 1.96 -4.24 8.05
N ASP A 124 3.25 -4.61 8.03
CA ASP A 124 4.37 -3.67 8.05
C ASP A 124 5.10 -3.73 6.71
N ASN A 125 4.78 -2.79 5.82
CA ASN A 125 5.46 -2.61 4.54
C ASN A 125 6.98 -2.32 4.67
N HIS A 126 7.56 -2.33 5.88
CA HIS A 126 8.89 -1.77 6.14
C HIS A 126 9.81 -2.59 7.06
N GLY A 127 9.42 -3.78 7.52
CA GLY A 127 10.20 -4.51 8.55
C GLY A 127 10.70 -5.92 8.18
N GLY A 128 10.18 -6.54 7.13
CA GLY A 128 10.54 -7.89 6.69
C GLY A 128 11.57 -7.91 5.56
N GLN A 129 12.17 -9.09 5.32
CA GLN A 129 13.04 -9.32 4.16
C GLN A 129 12.29 -9.23 2.83
N ARG A 130 10.95 -9.26 2.84
CA ARG A 130 10.08 -9.17 1.67
C ARG A 130 9.07 -8.05 1.84
N GLN A 131 8.82 -7.32 0.75
CA GLN A 131 7.77 -6.30 0.69
C GLN A 131 6.64 -6.82 -0.18
N LEU A 132 5.48 -7.07 0.45
CA LEU A 132 4.30 -7.60 -0.21
C LEU A 132 3.27 -6.49 -0.42
N SER A 133 2.81 -6.32 -1.65
CA SER A 133 1.70 -5.44 -1.99
C SER A 133 0.43 -6.28 -2.15
N MET A 134 -0.66 -5.83 -1.54
CA MET A 134 -1.94 -6.52 -1.60
C MET A 134 -3.01 -5.66 -2.26
N SER A 135 -3.80 -6.27 -3.13
CA SER A 135 -4.99 -5.65 -3.70
C SER A 135 -6.16 -6.64 -3.67
N SER A 136 -7.36 -6.18 -3.31
CA SER A 136 -8.56 -6.99 -3.32
C SER A 136 -9.59 -6.43 -4.30
N ARG A 137 -10.35 -7.33 -4.93
CA ARG A 137 -11.48 -6.97 -5.78
C ARG A 137 -12.64 -7.92 -5.51
N PRO A 138 -13.88 -7.40 -5.40
CA PRO A 138 -15.05 -8.25 -5.29
C PRO A 138 -15.26 -9.05 -6.57
N LEU A 139 -15.63 -10.32 -6.42
CA LEU A 139 -16.05 -11.18 -7.52
C LEU A 139 -17.59 -11.05 -7.69
N GLU A 140 -18.08 -11.11 -8.92
CA GLU A 140 -19.53 -11.14 -9.17
C GLU A 140 -20.12 -12.46 -8.65
N GLY A 141 -20.85 -12.40 -7.52
CA GLY A 141 -21.45 -13.56 -6.87
C GLY A 141 -21.64 -13.37 -5.35
N ASP A 142 -21.65 -14.43 -4.58
CA ASP A 142 -22.01 -14.53 -3.16
C ASP A 142 -21.10 -13.81 -2.15
N GLY A 143 -20.63 -12.59 -2.45
CA GLY A 143 -19.76 -11.82 -1.56
C GLY A 143 -18.30 -12.31 -1.54
N GLU A 144 -17.89 -13.08 -2.53
CA GLU A 144 -16.50 -13.52 -2.70
C GLU A 144 -15.60 -12.37 -3.15
N GLN A 145 -14.34 -12.40 -2.73
CA GLN A 145 -13.30 -11.43 -3.14
C GLN A 145 -12.07 -12.18 -3.65
N VAL A 146 -11.46 -11.65 -4.70
CA VAL A 146 -10.13 -12.07 -5.15
C VAL A 146 -9.10 -11.16 -4.53
N VAL A 147 -8.12 -11.74 -3.85
CA VAL A 147 -6.97 -11.04 -3.30
C VAL A 147 -5.73 -11.41 -4.11
N LEU A 148 -5.06 -10.38 -4.63
CA LEU A 148 -3.78 -10.50 -5.31
C LEU A 148 -2.68 -10.00 -4.38
N ILE A 149 -1.64 -10.82 -4.20
CA ILE A 149 -0.44 -10.49 -3.45
C ILE A 149 0.73 -10.47 -4.42
N THR A 150 1.51 -9.40 -4.40
CA THR A 150 2.67 -9.24 -5.27
C THR A 150 3.89 -8.91 -4.42
N ASP A 151 5.00 -9.61 -4.66
CA ASP A 151 6.29 -9.26 -4.08
C ASP A 151 6.85 -8.03 -4.82
N THR A 152 7.00 -6.94 -4.09
CA THR A 152 7.53 -5.66 -4.58
C THR A 152 8.91 -5.34 -4.03
N THR A 153 9.58 -6.30 -3.41
CA THR A 153 10.89 -6.13 -2.74
C THR A 153 11.92 -5.55 -3.70
N GLU A 154 12.10 -6.17 -4.87
CA GLU A 154 13.08 -5.71 -5.88
C GLU A 154 12.76 -4.30 -6.38
N LEU A 155 11.49 -3.98 -6.60
CA LEU A 155 11.07 -2.65 -7.02
C LEU A 155 11.42 -1.58 -5.98
N HIS A 156 11.16 -1.86 -4.71
CA HIS A 156 11.49 -0.94 -3.62
C HIS A 156 13.02 -0.79 -3.44
N ASP A 157 13.77 -1.88 -3.55
CA ASP A 157 15.23 -1.83 -3.49
C ASP A 157 15.83 -1.01 -4.63
N LEU A 158 15.32 -1.17 -5.85
CA LEU A 158 15.73 -0.36 -6.99
C LEU A 158 15.39 1.12 -6.81
N GLN A 159 14.20 1.42 -6.31
CA GLN A 159 13.79 2.79 -6.00
C GLN A 159 14.68 3.42 -4.91
N ALA A 160 14.99 2.68 -3.86
CA ALA A 160 15.90 3.11 -2.79
C ALA A 160 17.31 3.38 -3.33
N GLN A 161 17.83 2.48 -4.20
CA GLN A 161 19.13 2.68 -4.85
C GLN A 161 19.14 3.89 -5.78
N LEU A 162 18.10 4.09 -6.59
CA LEU A 162 17.97 5.27 -7.44
C LEU A 162 17.93 6.54 -6.61
N GLY A 163 17.13 6.59 -5.56
CA GLY A 163 17.08 7.73 -4.64
C GLY A 163 18.43 8.02 -3.98
N ARG A 164 19.17 6.97 -3.59
CA ARG A 164 20.54 7.12 -3.04
C ARG A 164 21.50 7.67 -4.09
N ARG A 165 21.46 7.17 -5.32
CA ARG A 165 22.31 7.67 -6.43
C ARG A 165 22.01 9.12 -6.75
N GLN A 166 20.75 9.51 -6.81
CA GLN A 166 20.34 10.90 -7.04
C GLN A 166 20.86 11.83 -5.95
N ARG A 167 20.78 11.43 -4.67
CA ARG A 167 21.32 12.19 -3.53
C ARG A 167 22.83 12.34 -3.61
N LEU A 168 23.55 11.25 -3.95
CA LEU A 168 24.99 11.29 -4.11
C LEU A 168 25.41 12.16 -5.29
N ALA A 169 24.66 12.15 -6.39
CA ALA A 169 24.91 13.03 -7.54
C ALA A 169 24.70 14.50 -7.16
N ALA A 170 23.61 14.83 -6.47
CA ALA A 170 23.36 16.18 -5.95
C ALA A 170 24.46 16.64 -4.97
N LEU A 171 24.93 15.75 -4.10
CA LEU A 171 26.06 16.01 -3.20
C LEU A 171 27.35 16.23 -3.97
N GLY A 172 27.61 15.45 -5.04
CA GLY A 172 28.77 15.59 -5.91
C GLY A 172 28.79 16.94 -6.63
N GLU A 173 27.67 17.38 -7.18
CA GLU A 173 27.51 18.67 -7.83
C GLU A 173 27.78 19.84 -6.86
N MET A 174 27.41 19.66 -5.60
CA MET A 174 27.57 20.68 -4.55
C MET A 174 28.86 20.53 -3.71
N ALA A 175 29.69 19.53 -4.01
CA ALA A 175 30.93 19.25 -3.22
C ALA A 175 31.84 20.47 -3.04
N ALA A 176 31.96 21.30 -4.07
CA ALA A 176 32.75 22.53 -3.99
C ALA A 176 32.19 23.54 -2.98
N ARG A 177 30.85 23.69 -2.93
CA ARG A 177 30.18 24.59 -1.97
C ARG A 177 30.32 24.05 -0.53
N LEU A 178 30.14 22.73 -0.33
CA LEU A 178 30.33 22.08 0.96
C LEU A 178 31.76 22.18 1.47
N ALA A 179 32.77 21.98 0.59
CA ALA A 179 34.17 22.17 0.92
C ALA A 179 34.45 23.63 1.36
N HIS A 180 33.80 24.59 0.73
CA HIS A 180 33.93 26.01 1.11
C HIS A 180 33.28 26.29 2.47
N GLN A 181 32.08 25.72 2.73
CA GLN A 181 31.38 25.85 4.00
C GLN A 181 32.11 25.19 5.18
N ILE A 182 32.86 24.13 4.95
CA ILE A 182 33.72 23.48 5.97
C ILE A 182 35.01 24.29 6.14
N ARG A 183 35.61 24.78 5.07
CA ARG A 183 36.89 25.53 5.11
C ARG A 183 36.78 26.81 5.93
N THR A 184 35.67 27.54 5.81
CA THR A 184 35.47 28.81 6.51
C THR A 184 35.51 28.68 8.05
N PRO A 185 34.70 27.80 8.69
CA PRO A 185 34.79 27.60 10.14
C PRO A 185 36.12 26.98 10.56
N LEU A 186 36.70 26.08 9.76
CA LEU A 186 38.02 25.50 10.02
C LEU A 186 39.12 26.57 10.06
N SER A 187 39.14 27.47 9.09
CA SER A 187 40.12 28.59 9.06
C SER A 187 39.97 29.52 10.25
N SER A 188 38.72 29.84 10.67
CA SER A 188 38.47 30.65 11.86
C SER A 188 38.87 29.92 13.14
N THR A 189 38.66 28.60 13.24
CA THR A 189 39.12 27.77 14.34
C THR A 189 40.63 27.78 14.49
N THR A 190 41.37 27.65 13.37
CA THR A 190 42.82 27.73 13.36
C THR A 190 43.32 29.11 13.83
N LEU A 191 42.65 30.19 13.42
CA LEU A 191 43.00 31.55 13.88
C LEU A 191 42.77 31.73 15.40
N TYR A 192 41.65 31.23 15.92
CA TYR A 192 41.37 31.29 17.36
C TYR A 192 42.35 30.44 18.18
N LEU A 193 42.77 29.27 17.69
CA LEU A 193 43.80 28.46 18.32
C LEU A 193 45.13 29.20 18.37
N ALA A 194 45.55 29.88 17.27
CA ALA A 194 46.76 30.69 17.24
C ALA A 194 46.69 31.85 18.24
N GLN A 195 45.52 32.46 18.45
CA GLN A 195 45.33 33.50 19.47
C GLN A 195 45.43 32.94 20.88
N LEU A 196 44.90 31.75 21.15
CA LEU A 196 45.00 31.09 22.49
C LEU A 196 46.42 30.72 22.87
N GLY A 197 47.32 30.51 21.89
CA GLY A 197 48.74 30.22 22.11
C GLY A 197 49.60 31.45 22.51
N ARG A 198 48.98 32.64 22.68
CA ARG A 198 49.68 33.84 23.14
C ARG A 198 49.73 33.88 24.66
N ASP A 199 50.91 34.07 25.21
CA ASP A 199 51.15 34.14 26.67
C ASP A 199 50.52 35.37 27.34
N ASP A 200 50.34 36.45 26.59
CA ASP A 200 49.82 37.76 27.06
C ASP A 200 48.31 37.88 27.03
N LEU A 201 47.57 36.79 26.80
CA LEU A 201 46.10 36.81 26.67
C LEU A 201 45.38 36.89 28.03
N PRO A 202 44.55 37.93 28.28
CA PRO A 202 43.74 38.03 29.49
C PRO A 202 42.78 36.87 29.65
N ALA A 203 42.50 36.43 30.89
CA ALA A 203 41.64 35.27 31.20
C ALA A 203 40.24 35.42 30.59
N GLU A 204 39.63 36.60 30.64
CA GLU A 204 38.31 36.86 30.07
C GLU A 204 38.30 36.71 28.55
N GLN A 205 39.34 37.15 27.87
CA GLN A 205 39.48 36.99 26.41
C GLN A 205 39.70 35.50 26.02
N ARG A 206 40.46 34.77 26.85
CA ARG A 206 40.70 33.36 26.69
C ARG A 206 39.36 32.57 26.73
N THR A 207 38.51 32.86 27.72
CA THR A 207 37.17 32.23 27.83
C THR A 207 36.34 32.57 26.59
N LYS A 208 36.26 33.84 26.17
CA LYS A 208 35.51 34.24 24.96
C LYS A 208 36.00 33.53 23.67
N ILE A 209 37.28 33.29 23.54
CA ILE A 209 37.85 32.60 22.40
C ILE A 209 37.50 31.11 22.47
N CYS A 210 37.56 30.48 23.66
CA CYS A 210 37.14 29.09 23.84
C CYS A 210 35.66 28.87 23.50
N ASP A 211 34.77 29.79 23.96
CA ASP A 211 33.35 29.73 23.62
C ASP A 211 33.09 29.83 22.10
N ARG A 212 33.80 30.76 21.45
CA ARG A 212 33.74 30.89 19.96
C ARG A 212 34.26 29.66 19.24
N LEU A 213 35.31 29.03 19.74
CA LEU A 213 35.86 27.78 19.24
C LEU A 213 34.83 26.63 19.36
N ALA A 214 34.30 26.48 20.56
CA ALA A 214 33.26 25.47 20.81
C ALA A 214 32.07 25.65 19.88
N GLY A 215 31.55 26.87 19.71
CA GLY A 215 30.45 27.15 18.79
C GLY A 215 30.80 26.87 17.31
N ARG A 216 32.07 27.10 16.88
CA ARG A 216 32.48 26.74 15.50
C ARG A 216 32.60 25.25 15.28
N LEU A 217 33.05 24.47 16.28
CA LEU A 217 33.13 23.02 16.21
C LEU A 217 31.73 22.41 16.19
N GLN A 218 30.83 22.86 17.05
CA GLN A 218 29.41 22.44 17.05
C GLN A 218 28.72 22.72 15.70
N HIS A 219 29.00 23.90 15.12
CA HIS A 219 28.47 24.22 13.78
C HIS A 219 28.98 23.25 12.71
N MET A 220 30.27 22.89 12.73
CA MET A 220 30.83 21.91 11.78
C MET A 220 30.23 20.51 11.99
N GLU A 221 30.03 20.09 13.22
CA GLU A 221 29.38 18.83 13.56
C GLU A 221 27.96 18.77 13.01
N GLY A 222 27.15 19.81 13.24
CA GLY A 222 25.81 19.93 12.67
C GLY A 222 25.75 19.93 11.15
N LEU A 223 26.77 20.52 10.47
CA LEU A 223 26.93 20.43 9.02
C LEU A 223 27.11 18.96 8.56
N ILE A 224 28.01 18.23 9.22
CA ILE A 224 28.35 16.85 8.90
C ILE A 224 27.12 15.95 9.16
N GLU A 225 26.44 16.11 10.29
CA GLU A 225 25.23 15.35 10.61
C GLU A 225 24.11 15.58 9.59
N SER A 226 23.86 16.84 9.21
CA SER A 226 22.88 17.18 8.18
C SER A 226 23.21 16.53 6.83
N MET A 227 24.49 16.49 6.45
CA MET A 227 24.95 15.81 5.24
C MET A 227 24.76 14.29 5.33
N LEU A 228 25.15 13.69 6.44
CA LEU A 228 25.00 12.24 6.66
C LEU A 228 23.52 11.84 6.69
N SER A 229 22.66 12.62 7.33
CA SER A 229 21.21 12.42 7.33
C SER A 229 20.63 12.49 5.92
N PHE A 230 21.07 13.48 5.10
CA PHE A 230 20.64 13.59 3.70
C PHE A 230 21.06 12.39 2.85
N VAL A 231 22.26 11.83 3.07
CA VAL A 231 22.81 10.70 2.28
C VAL A 231 22.26 9.35 2.74
N ARG A 232 22.14 9.14 4.05
CA ARG A 232 21.74 7.83 4.61
C ARG A 232 20.38 7.36 4.12
N GLY A 233 19.38 8.22 3.98
CA GLY A 233 18.07 7.98 3.36
C GLY A 233 17.64 6.52 3.35
N GLY A 234 17.63 5.85 4.50
CA GLY A 234 17.07 4.51 4.67
C GLY A 234 15.55 4.58 4.59
N SER A 235 14.90 3.48 4.26
CA SER A 235 13.46 3.35 4.52
C SER A 235 13.28 3.27 6.04
N PRO A 236 12.73 4.31 6.68
CA PRO A 236 12.53 4.28 8.13
C PRO A 236 11.55 3.16 8.48
N GLN A 237 11.76 2.48 9.60
CA GLN A 237 10.77 1.53 10.11
C GLN A 237 9.52 2.30 10.53
N MET A 238 8.49 2.22 9.72
CA MET A 238 7.18 2.82 10.02
C MET A 238 6.50 1.99 11.10
N ARG A 239 6.15 2.62 12.22
CA ARG A 239 5.43 2.00 13.33
C ARG A 239 4.25 2.88 13.73
N PRO A 240 3.18 2.32 14.29
CA PRO A 240 2.15 3.11 14.93
C PRO A 240 2.76 3.96 16.05
N LEU A 241 2.57 5.27 16.00
CA LEU A 241 3.09 6.24 16.95
C LEU A 241 1.94 7.10 17.47
N LEU A 242 1.94 7.35 18.77
CA LEU A 242 1.09 8.39 19.35
C LEU A 242 1.75 9.76 19.11
N LEU A 243 1.00 10.70 18.57
CA LEU A 243 1.50 12.04 18.29
C LEU A 243 2.03 12.73 19.55
N ARG A 244 1.34 12.53 20.69
CA ARG A 244 1.76 13.04 22.00
C ARG A 244 3.20 12.63 22.35
N ASP A 245 3.56 11.37 22.11
CA ASP A 245 4.88 10.85 22.47
C ASP A 245 5.97 11.47 21.60
N VAL A 246 5.69 11.67 20.30
CA VAL A 246 6.58 12.39 19.37
C VAL A 246 6.80 13.83 19.82
N MET A 247 5.73 14.54 20.24
CA MET A 247 5.83 15.93 20.69
C MET A 247 6.55 16.06 22.02
N THR A 248 6.33 15.14 22.95
CA THR A 248 7.04 15.09 24.24
C THR A 248 8.53 14.87 24.02
N ALA A 249 8.90 13.93 23.13
CA ALA A 249 10.29 13.68 22.78
C ALA A 249 10.93 14.88 22.05
N LEU A 250 10.20 15.55 21.17
CA LEU A 250 10.63 16.78 20.52
C LEU A 250 10.94 17.88 21.56
N GLU A 251 10.05 18.11 22.52
CA GLU A 251 10.28 19.08 23.57
C GLU A 251 11.54 18.78 24.39
N ALA A 252 11.75 17.51 24.73
CA ALA A 252 12.93 17.08 25.47
C ALA A 252 14.25 17.32 24.71
N VAL A 253 14.23 17.20 23.38
CA VAL A 253 15.39 17.44 22.50
C VAL A 253 15.62 18.94 22.30
N VAL A 254 14.56 19.69 22.06
CA VAL A 254 14.64 21.10 21.63
C VAL A 254 14.85 22.06 22.80
N ARG A 255 14.13 21.90 23.92
CA ARG A 255 14.21 22.84 25.06
C ARG A 255 15.61 23.13 25.58
N PRO A 256 16.51 22.13 25.71
CA PRO A 256 17.90 22.40 26.18
C PRO A 256 18.75 23.21 25.20
N THR A 257 18.38 23.21 23.92
CA THR A 257 19.15 23.88 22.83
C THR A 257 18.68 25.30 22.55
N LEU A 258 17.51 25.68 23.09
CA LEU A 258 16.94 27.01 22.88
C LEU A 258 17.66 28.09 23.71
N PRO A 259 17.90 29.30 23.15
CA PRO A 259 18.36 30.46 23.90
C PRO A 259 17.39 30.80 25.05
N ALA A 260 17.91 31.31 26.17
CA ALA A 260 17.12 31.60 27.36
C ALA A 260 15.96 32.61 27.14
N ALA A 261 16.06 33.45 26.10
CA ALA A 261 15.03 34.43 25.74
C ALA A 261 13.95 33.83 24.79
N THR A 262 14.10 32.61 24.34
CA THR A 262 13.17 31.98 23.37
C THR A 262 11.90 31.49 24.07
N SER A 263 10.74 31.94 23.60
CA SER A 263 9.44 31.38 24.00
C SER A 263 9.06 30.22 23.05
N PHE A 264 9.02 29.00 23.59
CA PHE A 264 8.59 27.82 22.85
C PHE A 264 7.34 27.23 23.51
N THR A 265 6.23 27.24 22.78
CA THR A 265 4.92 26.79 23.25
C THR A 265 4.39 25.66 22.36
N VAL A 266 4.02 24.55 22.99
CA VAL A 266 3.34 23.44 22.34
C VAL A 266 1.90 23.43 22.82
N THR A 267 0.93 23.50 21.91
CA THR A 267 -0.49 23.42 22.23
C THR A 267 -0.84 22.00 22.69
N PRO A 268 -1.71 21.82 23.69
CA PRO A 268 -2.17 20.50 24.11
C PRO A 268 -2.70 19.68 22.92
N ILE A 269 -2.29 18.44 22.84
CA ILE A 269 -2.57 17.53 21.73
C ILE A 269 -3.53 16.46 22.23
N ASP A 270 -4.47 16.06 21.37
CA ASP A 270 -5.37 14.96 21.66
C ASP A 270 -4.59 13.64 21.78
N ASP A 271 -4.78 12.95 22.89
CA ASP A 271 -4.09 11.70 23.25
C ASP A 271 -4.43 10.53 22.32
N THR A 272 -5.48 10.66 21.52
CA THR A 272 -5.95 9.60 20.59
C THR A 272 -5.32 9.68 19.21
N LEU A 273 -4.64 10.79 18.88
CA LEU A 273 -4.05 10.99 17.55
C LEU A 273 -2.84 10.09 17.35
N SER A 274 -2.93 9.22 16.36
CA SER A 274 -1.88 8.30 15.99
C SER A 274 -1.57 8.35 14.49
N LEU A 275 -0.33 8.08 14.14
CA LEU A 275 0.17 8.02 12.76
C LEU A 275 1.11 6.84 12.59
N SER A 276 1.31 6.39 11.35
CA SER A 276 2.37 5.46 11.01
C SER A 276 3.64 6.23 10.69
N GLY A 277 4.73 5.98 11.42
CA GLY A 277 5.94 6.74 11.21
C GLY A 277 7.17 6.22 11.94
N ALA A 278 8.32 6.87 11.64
CA ALA A 278 9.56 6.72 12.36
C ALA A 278 9.74 7.91 13.31
N SER A 279 9.67 7.65 14.60
CA SER A 279 9.71 8.70 15.65
C SER A 279 10.95 9.59 15.53
N GLU A 280 12.13 8.99 15.38
CA GLU A 280 13.40 9.73 15.32
C GLU A 280 13.46 10.69 14.12
N ASP A 281 12.98 10.24 12.94
CA ASP A 281 12.97 11.05 11.72
C ASP A 281 12.01 12.24 11.84
N LEU A 282 10.83 12.02 12.41
CA LEU A 282 9.84 13.08 12.64
C LEU A 282 10.35 14.11 13.66
N ILE A 283 10.93 13.65 14.77
CA ILE A 283 11.54 14.52 15.77
C ILE A 283 12.65 15.36 15.14
N GLY A 284 13.54 14.73 14.35
CA GLY A 284 14.61 15.43 13.65
C GLY A 284 14.09 16.47 12.64
N ALA A 285 13.02 16.14 11.89
CA ALA A 285 12.41 17.09 10.94
C ALA A 285 11.77 18.29 11.67
N LEU A 286 11.04 18.05 12.74
CA LEU A 286 10.41 19.11 13.54
C LEU A 286 11.47 19.96 14.26
N ALA A 287 12.53 19.35 14.79
CA ALA A 287 13.67 20.07 15.37
C ALA A 287 14.35 20.98 14.36
N ASN A 288 14.49 20.55 13.09
CA ASN A 288 15.00 21.40 12.02
C ASN A 288 14.12 22.65 11.77
N LEU A 289 12.79 22.52 11.86
CA LEU A 289 11.88 23.67 11.75
C LEU A 289 12.04 24.64 12.90
N VAL A 290 12.12 24.13 14.13
CA VAL A 290 12.33 24.94 15.33
C VAL A 290 13.69 25.65 15.28
N GLN A 291 14.75 24.93 14.88
CA GLN A 291 16.09 25.53 14.74
C GLN A 291 16.11 26.62 13.65
N ASN A 292 15.41 26.41 12.53
CA ASN A 292 15.26 27.46 11.51
C ASN A 292 14.59 28.73 12.06
N ALA A 293 13.54 28.57 12.88
CA ALA A 293 12.86 29.70 13.51
C ALA A 293 13.80 30.47 14.45
N VAL A 294 14.57 29.76 15.27
CA VAL A 294 15.58 30.37 16.17
C VAL A 294 16.62 31.15 15.36
N ASP A 295 17.11 30.55 14.32
CA ASP A 295 18.19 31.12 13.49
C ASP A 295 17.78 32.38 12.70
N VAL A 296 16.48 32.58 12.45
CA VAL A 296 15.96 33.69 11.61
C VAL A 296 15.34 34.82 12.44
N ALA A 297 14.73 34.50 13.59
CA ALA A 297 13.97 35.49 14.35
C ALA A 297 14.80 36.40 15.27
N GLY A 298 16.09 36.09 15.53
CA GLY A 298 16.99 36.95 16.37
C GLY A 298 16.78 36.73 17.87
N ASP A 299 16.79 37.83 18.65
CA ASP A 299 16.87 37.77 20.13
C ASP A 299 15.53 37.54 20.84
N ASP A 300 14.37 37.86 20.22
CA ASP A 300 13.02 37.66 20.79
C ASP A 300 12.24 36.64 19.96
N VAL A 301 12.67 35.38 20.03
CA VAL A 301 12.07 34.28 19.27
C VAL A 301 10.84 33.75 19.97
N ARG A 302 9.71 33.72 19.26
CA ARG A 302 8.48 33.05 19.71
C ARG A 302 8.13 31.97 18.71
N ILE A 303 8.07 30.73 19.18
CA ILE A 303 7.75 29.57 18.39
C ILE A 303 6.51 28.91 18.98
N GLU A 304 5.49 28.77 18.15
CA GLU A 304 4.24 28.10 18.49
C GLU A 304 4.15 26.81 17.65
N LEU A 305 3.97 25.68 18.33
CA LEU A 305 3.74 24.40 17.70
C LEU A 305 2.33 23.94 18.05
N TRP A 306 1.55 23.69 17.02
CA TRP A 306 0.19 23.17 17.11
C TRP A 306 0.08 21.89 16.29
N ALA A 307 -0.71 20.91 16.76
CA ALA A 307 -1.01 19.71 16.01
C ALA A 307 -2.44 19.25 16.30
N GLY A 308 -3.13 18.75 15.27
CA GLY A 308 -4.51 18.30 15.39
C GLY A 308 -5.01 17.60 14.13
N ALA A 309 -6.14 16.88 14.27
CA ALA A 309 -6.83 16.28 13.17
C ALA A 309 -7.53 17.35 12.31
N THR A 310 -7.53 17.16 11.00
CA THR A 310 -8.29 17.99 10.06
C THR A 310 -9.61 17.32 9.70
N SER A 311 -10.53 18.09 9.07
CA SER A 311 -11.81 17.57 8.58
C SER A 311 -11.71 16.48 7.49
N HIS A 312 -10.50 16.25 6.95
CA HIS A 312 -10.24 15.28 5.88
C HIS A 312 -9.56 14.00 6.37
N ASN A 313 -9.70 13.65 7.66
CA ASN A 313 -9.06 12.48 8.27
C ASN A 313 -7.53 12.49 8.11
N SER A 314 -6.91 13.66 8.15
CA SER A 314 -5.47 13.86 8.13
C SER A 314 -5.00 14.59 9.41
N LEU A 315 -3.79 14.31 9.80
CA LEU A 315 -3.09 14.99 10.89
C LEU A 315 -2.37 16.20 10.32
N GLN A 316 -2.59 17.38 10.92
CA GLN A 316 -1.84 18.57 10.57
C GLN A 316 -0.95 18.99 11.73
N ILE A 317 0.34 19.20 11.47
CA ILE A 317 1.30 19.80 12.40
C ILE A 317 1.69 21.17 11.85
N CYS A 318 1.63 22.18 12.69
CA CYS A 318 1.92 23.56 12.34
C CYS A 318 3.01 24.12 13.24
N VAL A 319 4.08 24.64 12.65
CA VAL A 319 5.16 25.35 13.34
C VAL A 319 5.14 26.81 12.89
N ARG A 320 4.99 27.74 13.83
CA ARG A 320 4.91 29.19 13.60
C ARG A 320 6.02 29.89 14.30
N ASP A 321 6.57 30.91 13.65
CA ASP A 321 7.54 31.83 14.24
C ASP A 321 7.05 33.31 14.15
N ASN A 322 7.73 34.18 14.84
CA ASN A 322 7.55 35.64 14.79
C ASN A 322 8.67 36.36 14.03
N GLY A 323 9.42 35.65 13.20
CA GLY A 323 10.54 36.20 12.44
C GLY A 323 10.11 37.14 11.31
N PRO A 324 11.03 37.49 10.41
CA PRO A 324 10.77 38.42 9.29
C PRO A 324 9.90 37.81 8.18
N GLY A 325 9.58 36.51 8.27
CA GLY A 325 8.89 35.80 7.20
C GLY A 325 9.81 35.36 6.05
N ILE A 326 9.22 34.88 4.97
CA ILE A 326 9.90 34.33 3.80
C ILE A 326 9.63 35.22 2.60
N ALA A 327 10.68 35.61 1.88
CA ALA A 327 10.50 36.42 0.66
C ALA A 327 9.72 35.61 -0.40
N PRO A 328 8.77 36.21 -1.13
CA PRO A 328 7.93 35.49 -2.10
C PRO A 328 8.73 34.73 -3.15
N GLU A 329 9.87 35.26 -3.56
CA GLU A 329 10.75 34.65 -4.57
C GLU A 329 11.48 33.39 -4.04
N VAL A 330 11.54 33.24 -2.70
CA VAL A 330 12.20 32.11 -2.02
C VAL A 330 11.24 30.94 -1.83
N LEU A 331 9.94 31.20 -1.64
CA LEU A 331 8.93 30.18 -1.34
C LEU A 331 8.96 28.98 -2.30
N PRO A 332 9.04 29.14 -3.63
CA PRO A 332 9.01 28.00 -4.56
C PRO A 332 10.23 27.07 -4.45
N ARG A 333 11.33 27.57 -3.91
CA ARG A 333 12.61 26.85 -3.83
C ARG A 333 13.04 26.55 -2.41
N LEU A 334 12.18 26.86 -1.44
CA LEU A 334 12.50 26.78 -0.01
C LEU A 334 12.91 25.38 0.44
N PHE A 335 12.33 24.35 -0.18
CA PHE A 335 12.59 22.94 0.11
C PHE A 335 13.63 22.31 -0.82
N ASP A 336 14.17 23.07 -1.79
CA ASP A 336 15.23 22.57 -2.67
C ASP A 336 16.49 22.26 -1.83
N PRO A 337 17.12 21.11 -2.03
CA PRO A 337 18.37 20.80 -1.35
C PRO A 337 19.44 21.87 -1.63
N PHE A 338 20.18 22.25 -0.58
CA PHE A 338 21.26 23.26 -0.63
C PHE A 338 20.80 24.70 -0.96
N PHE A 339 19.51 24.94 -1.06
CA PHE A 339 19.01 26.31 -1.21
C PHE A 339 19.00 27.00 0.16
N THR A 340 19.67 28.14 0.25
CA THR A 340 19.74 28.96 1.45
C THR A 340 19.93 30.41 1.12
N THR A 341 19.28 31.28 1.85
CA THR A 341 19.48 32.74 1.82
C THR A 341 20.46 33.21 2.91
N ARG A 342 20.95 32.29 3.74
CA ARG A 342 21.80 32.59 4.90
C ARG A 342 23.25 32.24 4.58
N ALA A 343 24.17 33.14 4.94
CA ALA A 343 25.61 32.97 4.69
C ALA A 343 26.20 31.70 5.36
N GLN A 344 25.65 31.28 6.47
CA GLN A 344 26.07 30.09 7.25
C GLN A 344 25.09 28.93 7.17
N GLY A 345 24.03 29.05 6.36
CA GLY A 345 23.02 28.00 6.20
C GLY A 345 23.52 26.88 5.30
N THR A 346 23.20 25.65 5.64
CA THR A 346 23.50 24.45 4.81
C THR A 346 22.56 24.30 3.64
N GLY A 347 21.33 24.83 3.77
CA GLY A 347 20.23 24.58 2.83
C GLY A 347 19.73 23.13 2.83
N LEU A 348 20.14 22.31 3.80
CA LEU A 348 19.71 20.91 3.90
C LEU A 348 18.55 20.69 4.87
N GLY A 349 18.41 21.53 5.91
CA GLY A 349 17.42 21.32 6.96
C GLY A 349 15.99 21.20 6.45
N LEU A 350 15.53 22.14 5.59
CA LEU A 350 14.19 22.11 5.01
C LEU A 350 14.01 21.02 3.96
N ALA A 351 15.05 20.66 3.23
CA ALA A 351 15.03 19.52 2.31
C ALA A 351 14.87 18.18 3.07
N VAL A 352 15.51 18.05 4.24
CA VAL A 352 15.31 16.91 5.14
C VAL A 352 13.87 16.87 5.65
N VAL A 353 13.29 18.01 6.03
CA VAL A 353 11.87 18.10 6.45
C VAL A 353 10.94 17.60 5.33
N ALA A 354 11.08 18.15 4.12
CA ALA A 354 10.23 17.77 2.99
C ALA A 354 10.33 16.28 2.67
N ARG A 355 11.54 15.73 2.69
CA ARG A 355 11.76 14.29 2.47
C ARG A 355 11.14 13.44 3.58
N THR A 356 11.37 13.78 4.84
CA THR A 356 10.80 13.03 5.97
C THR A 356 9.28 13.02 5.89
N VAL A 357 8.66 14.16 5.64
CA VAL A 357 7.21 14.26 5.48
C VAL A 357 6.71 13.45 4.30
N SER A 358 7.39 13.50 3.15
CA SER A 358 7.04 12.69 1.97
C SER A 358 7.18 11.18 2.24
N HIS A 359 8.20 10.73 2.97
CA HIS A 359 8.35 9.33 3.37
C HIS A 359 7.22 8.85 4.30
N HIS A 360 6.61 9.76 5.05
CA HIS A 360 5.44 9.50 5.89
C HIS A 360 4.11 9.65 5.12
N GLY A 361 4.15 9.75 3.78
CA GLY A 361 2.97 9.89 2.93
C GLY A 361 2.28 11.25 3.03
N GLY A 362 2.98 12.25 3.55
CA GLY A 362 2.48 13.60 3.78
C GLY A 362 3.02 14.66 2.82
N GLU A 363 2.60 15.88 3.04
CA GLU A 363 3.03 17.08 2.32
C GLU A 363 3.43 18.18 3.31
N VAL A 364 4.49 18.93 3.00
CA VAL A 364 4.89 20.13 3.76
C VAL A 364 4.72 21.39 2.91
N ARG A 365 4.15 22.42 3.52
CA ARG A 365 3.94 23.72 2.89
C ARG A 365 4.40 24.82 3.82
N ALA A 366 4.84 25.96 3.23
CA ALA A 366 5.25 27.14 3.98
C ALA A 366 4.48 28.37 3.48
N ARG A 367 4.13 29.26 4.40
CA ARG A 367 3.49 30.53 4.07
C ARG A 367 3.88 31.61 5.08
N ASN A 368 3.73 32.88 4.70
CA ASN A 368 3.84 34.00 5.61
C ASN A 368 2.57 34.23 6.41
N ARG A 369 2.72 34.58 7.67
CA ARG A 369 1.61 34.99 8.55
C ARG A 369 1.22 36.44 8.29
N LEU A 370 -0.07 36.77 8.40
CA LEU A 370 -0.54 38.15 8.27
C LEU A 370 0.00 39.08 9.37
N GLN A 371 0.35 38.52 10.53
CA GLN A 371 0.88 39.25 11.70
C GLN A 371 2.41 39.28 11.72
N GLY A 372 3.09 38.86 10.65
CA GLY A 372 4.53 38.65 10.57
C GLY A 372 4.97 37.26 10.98
N GLY A 373 6.15 36.85 10.52
CA GLY A 373 6.70 35.52 10.71
C GLY A 373 6.31 34.51 9.64
N ALA A 374 6.88 33.34 9.72
CA ALA A 374 6.55 32.22 8.84
C ALA A 374 5.69 31.15 9.55
N GLU A 375 5.02 30.35 8.75
CA GLU A 375 4.23 29.21 9.17
C GLU A 375 4.53 28.02 8.26
N PHE A 376 4.94 26.93 8.86
CA PHE A 376 5.17 25.64 8.20
C PHE A 376 4.03 24.70 8.56
N LEU A 377 3.38 24.15 7.55
CA LEU A 377 2.26 23.24 7.68
C LEU A 377 2.68 21.87 7.15
N ILE A 378 2.57 20.85 7.99
CA ILE A 378 2.85 19.45 7.66
C ILE A 378 1.53 18.71 7.75
N ASP A 379 1.10 18.13 6.64
CA ASP A 379 -0.08 17.28 6.56
C ASP A 379 0.37 15.82 6.46
N LEU A 380 -0.09 14.96 7.37
CA LEU A 380 0.25 13.54 7.45
C LEU A 380 -1.02 12.69 7.46
N PRO A 381 -1.00 11.45 6.93
CA PRO A 381 -2.13 10.54 7.06
C PRO A 381 -2.34 10.16 8.54
N LEU A 382 -3.59 10.26 9.01
CA LEU A 382 -3.99 9.82 10.34
C LEU A 382 -4.20 8.31 10.33
N LEU A 383 -3.73 7.63 11.37
CA LEU A 383 -4.02 6.21 11.58
C LEU A 383 -5.38 6.11 12.29
N ASP A 384 -6.37 5.51 11.62
CA ASP A 384 -7.70 5.30 12.22
C ASP A 384 -7.59 4.27 13.36
N THR A 385 -7.58 4.75 14.62
CA THR A 385 -7.58 3.87 15.80
C THR A 385 -8.84 3.04 15.93
N ALA A 386 -9.92 3.38 15.24
CA ALA A 386 -11.15 2.59 15.18
C ALA A 386 -11.00 1.28 14.36
N ALA A 387 -9.99 1.19 13.48
CA ALA A 387 -9.74 0.02 12.66
C ALA A 387 -8.85 -1.05 13.33
N THR A 388 -8.23 -0.76 14.46
CA THR A 388 -7.35 -1.71 15.16
C THR A 388 -8.09 -2.67 16.10
N CYS A 389 -9.40 -2.48 16.33
CA CYS A 389 -10.22 -3.40 17.12
C CYS A 389 -11.19 -4.26 16.29
N GLY A 390 -11.19 -4.20 14.99
CA GLY A 390 -12.08 -5.01 14.16
C GLY A 390 -11.87 -4.74 12.68
N GLY A 391 -11.20 -5.63 11.98
CA GLY A 391 -11.26 -5.72 10.53
C GLY A 391 -10.15 -4.98 9.77
N ALA A 392 -9.56 -5.71 8.87
CA ALA A 392 -8.51 -5.35 7.94
C ALA A 392 -8.65 -3.94 7.34
N VAL A 393 -7.60 -3.16 7.47
CA VAL A 393 -7.44 -1.89 6.74
C VAL A 393 -7.37 -2.19 5.25
N VAL A 394 -8.49 -2.05 4.57
CA VAL A 394 -8.51 -1.89 3.12
C VAL A 394 -7.92 -0.50 2.83
N SER A 395 -6.65 -0.46 2.51
CA SER A 395 -5.97 0.77 2.11
C SER A 395 -6.60 1.31 0.84
N SER A 396 -7.32 2.41 0.97
CA SER A 396 -7.85 3.23 -0.12
C SER A 396 -6.73 3.99 -0.84
N THR A 397 -5.90 3.28 -1.60
CA THR A 397 -5.04 3.87 -2.64
C THR A 397 -5.76 3.89 -3.99
N LEU A 398 -6.98 4.41 -4.00
CA LEU A 398 -7.71 4.68 -5.25
C LEU A 398 -8.25 6.10 -5.16
N ASN A 399 -7.47 7.10 -5.57
CA ASN A 399 -7.99 8.33 -6.20
C ASN A 399 -6.90 9.34 -6.60
N ASN A 400 -5.85 8.92 -7.29
CA ASN A 400 -4.94 9.91 -7.91
C ASN A 400 -4.74 9.73 -9.43
N ALA A 401 -5.46 8.81 -10.09
CA ALA A 401 -5.36 8.63 -11.53
C ALA A 401 -6.44 9.37 -12.35
N GLU A 402 -7.48 9.92 -11.72
CA GLU A 402 -8.58 10.60 -12.44
C GLU A 402 -8.54 12.13 -12.40
N ARG A 403 -7.56 12.76 -11.77
CA ARG A 403 -7.43 14.24 -11.76
C ARG A 403 -6.36 14.81 -12.69
N ALA A 404 -5.74 13.99 -13.52
CA ALA A 404 -4.76 14.45 -14.52
C ALA A 404 -5.35 14.64 -15.92
N ASN A 405 -6.68 14.51 -16.11
CA ASN A 405 -7.35 14.69 -17.40
C ASN A 405 -8.71 15.42 -17.26
N ALA A 406 -8.71 16.57 -16.63
CA ALA A 406 -9.78 17.56 -16.78
C ALA A 406 -9.19 18.98 -16.70
#